data_1eb43a7fe4d00f35dc8f98dc5c6606e8
#
_entry.id   1eb43a7fe4d00f35dc8f98dc5c6606e8
#
_cell.length_a   1.000
_cell.length_b   1.000
_cell.length_c   1.000
_cell.angle_alpha   90.00
_cell.angle_beta   90.00
_cell.angle_gamma   90.00
#
_symmetry.space_group_name_H-M   'P 1'
#
loop_
_entity.id
_entity.type
_entity.pdbx_description
1 polymer ?
#
loop_
_entity_poly.entity_id
_entity_poly.type
_entity_poly.pdbx_seq_one_letter_code
_entity_poly.pdbx_strand_id
1 'polypeptide(L)'
;MPEIVKMKQTPSGLKINDFEDKSLLIVDDDDPLRSRLSRAMEKKGFQVRDAKTVENAIKMVKSSPPKFALVDLRLEDGSGLDVVEAINKVKKDSRIVMLTGYGNLPTAVAAVKAGAIDYMAKPVDA
;
A
#
# COMPACT_ATOMS: atom_id res chain seq x y z
N MET A 1 -5.40 7.88 14.86
CA MET A 1 -6.00 7.74 13.52
C MET A 1 -5.06 7.00 12.60
N PRO A 2 -5.51 5.93 12.01
CA PRO A 2 -4.69 5.24 11.04
C PRO A 2 -4.32 6.14 9.86
N GLU A 3 -3.13 5.98 9.34
CA GLU A 3 -2.64 6.77 8.22
C GLU A 3 -3.49 6.62 6.96
N ILE A 4 -4.18 5.49 6.83
CA ILE A 4 -5.12 5.26 5.73
C ILE A 4 -6.18 6.35 5.68
N VAL A 5 -6.65 6.82 6.84
CA VAL A 5 -7.63 7.89 6.90
C VAL A 5 -7.01 9.22 6.47
N LYS A 6 -5.74 9.44 6.78
CA LYS A 6 -5.03 10.63 6.31
C LYS A 6 -4.89 10.64 4.81
N MET A 7 -4.64 9.49 4.18
CA MET A 7 -4.63 9.41 2.72
C MET A 7 -5.92 9.94 2.13
N LYS A 8 -7.04 9.64 2.76
CA LYS A 8 -8.35 10.08 2.33
C LYS A 8 -8.55 11.57 2.49
N GLN A 9 -7.91 12.15 3.50
CA GLN A 9 -8.06 13.54 3.88
C GLN A 9 -6.76 14.28 3.61
N THR A 10 -6.47 14.49 2.34
CA THR A 10 -5.27 15.21 1.95
C THR A 10 -5.33 16.66 2.45
N PRO A 11 -4.19 17.35 2.52
CA PRO A 11 -4.17 18.76 2.94
C PRO A 11 -5.08 19.68 2.14
N SER A 12 -5.40 19.32 0.91
CA SER A 12 -6.30 20.08 0.06
C SER A 12 -7.78 19.80 0.34
N GLY A 13 -8.08 18.91 1.30
CA GLY A 13 -9.45 18.52 1.60
C GLY A 13 -10.06 17.52 0.63
N LEU A 14 -9.27 16.94 -0.26
CA LEU A 14 -9.75 15.96 -1.21
C LEU A 14 -10.20 14.68 -0.51
N LYS A 15 -11.23 14.05 -1.06
CA LYS A 15 -11.73 12.75 -0.61
C LYS A 15 -11.45 11.72 -1.68
N ILE A 16 -11.56 10.42 -1.34
CA ILE A 16 -11.29 9.36 -2.30
C ILE A 16 -12.16 9.48 -3.57
N ASN A 17 -13.38 9.95 -3.43
CA ASN A 17 -14.28 10.11 -4.59
C ASN A 17 -13.84 11.21 -5.55
N ASP A 18 -12.94 12.09 -5.13
CA ASP A 18 -12.40 13.15 -5.98
C ASP A 18 -11.31 12.65 -6.93
N PHE A 19 -10.84 11.41 -6.74
CA PHE A 19 -9.85 10.80 -7.62
C PHE A 19 -10.54 9.99 -8.70
N GLU A 20 -10.13 10.15 -9.95
CA GLU A 20 -10.62 9.32 -11.04
C GLU A 20 -10.16 7.87 -10.89
N ASP A 21 -8.89 7.70 -10.56
CA ASP A 21 -8.28 6.40 -10.37
C ASP A 21 -8.32 6.03 -8.89
N LYS A 22 -9.14 5.05 -8.57
CA LYS A 22 -9.33 4.55 -7.20
C LYS A 22 -8.68 3.18 -7.00
N SER A 23 -7.79 2.78 -7.90
CA SER A 23 -7.15 1.47 -7.81
C SER A 23 -6.23 1.40 -6.61
N LEU A 24 -6.37 0.35 -5.82
CA LEU A 24 -5.58 0.09 -4.62
C LEU A 24 -5.06 -1.33 -4.67
N LEU A 25 -3.75 -1.48 -4.52
CA LEU A 25 -3.12 -2.78 -4.38
C LEU A 25 -2.73 -2.97 -2.91
N ILE A 26 -3.18 -4.08 -2.33
CA ILE A 26 -2.80 -4.46 -0.96
C ILE A 26 -1.89 -5.68 -1.04
N VAL A 27 -0.68 -5.57 -0.50
CA VAL A 27 0.31 -6.64 -0.53
C VAL A 27 0.67 -7.02 0.90
N ASP A 28 0.25 -8.21 1.31
CA ASP A 28 0.50 -8.72 2.66
C ASP A 28 0.35 -10.24 2.64
N ASP A 29 1.27 -10.96 3.28
CA ASP A 29 1.19 -12.43 3.34
C ASP A 29 0.30 -12.95 4.47
N ASP A 30 -0.18 -12.07 5.34
CA ASP A 30 -1.15 -12.40 6.39
C ASP A 30 -2.55 -12.43 5.77
N ASP A 31 -3.07 -13.62 5.53
CA ASP A 31 -4.36 -13.79 4.86
C ASP A 31 -5.52 -13.10 5.60
N PRO A 32 -5.69 -13.28 6.93
CA PRO A 32 -6.77 -12.60 7.64
C PRO A 32 -6.66 -11.07 7.58
N LEU A 33 -5.47 -10.52 7.75
CA LEU A 33 -5.27 -9.08 7.70
C LEU A 33 -5.52 -8.55 6.30
N ARG A 34 -4.97 -9.20 5.28
CA ARG A 34 -5.18 -8.78 3.88
C ARG A 34 -6.66 -8.77 3.53
N SER A 35 -7.39 -9.81 3.92
CA SER A 35 -8.82 -9.90 3.66
C SER A 35 -9.59 -8.77 4.36
N ARG A 36 -9.27 -8.50 5.62
CA ARG A 36 -9.93 -7.46 6.40
C ARG A 36 -9.67 -6.07 5.82
N LEU A 37 -8.41 -5.79 5.46
CA LEU A 37 -8.04 -4.52 4.84
C LEU A 37 -8.73 -4.33 3.50
N SER A 38 -8.78 -5.38 2.68
CA SER A 38 -9.43 -5.31 1.38
C SER A 38 -10.90 -4.93 1.51
N ARG A 39 -11.62 -5.59 2.41
CA ARG A 39 -13.04 -5.28 2.64
C ARG A 39 -13.25 -3.86 3.17
N ALA A 40 -12.40 -3.44 4.10
CA ALA A 40 -12.50 -2.10 4.67
C ALA A 40 -12.26 -1.03 3.62
N MET A 41 -11.28 -1.24 2.76
CA MET A 41 -10.95 -0.26 1.72
C MET A 41 -12.01 -0.23 0.62
N GLU A 42 -12.58 -1.38 0.27
CA GLU A 42 -13.70 -1.41 -0.69
C GLU A 42 -14.89 -0.59 -0.18
N LYS A 43 -15.18 -0.69 1.10
CA LYS A 43 -16.26 0.11 1.72
C LYS A 43 -15.98 1.61 1.65
N LYS A 44 -14.72 2.00 1.61
CA LYS A 44 -14.31 3.40 1.51
C LYS A 44 -14.27 3.91 0.07
N GLY A 45 -14.55 3.07 -0.91
CA GLY A 45 -14.64 3.46 -2.31
C GLY A 45 -13.46 3.05 -3.19
N PHE A 46 -12.48 2.34 -2.65
CA PHE A 46 -11.35 1.87 -3.44
C PHE A 46 -11.73 0.65 -4.28
N GLN A 47 -11.08 0.55 -5.42
CA GLN A 47 -11.13 -0.64 -6.27
C GLN A 47 -9.92 -1.49 -5.91
N VAL A 48 -10.13 -2.51 -5.08
CA VAL A 48 -9.05 -3.25 -4.43
C VAL A 48 -8.66 -4.49 -5.22
N ARG A 49 -7.35 -4.66 -5.40
CA ARG A 49 -6.73 -5.93 -5.76
C ARG A 49 -5.74 -6.26 -4.65
N ASP A 50 -5.47 -7.54 -4.45
CA ASP A 50 -4.53 -7.94 -3.41
C ASP A 50 -3.54 -8.98 -3.92
N ALA A 51 -2.40 -9.04 -3.27
CA ALA A 51 -1.34 -10.00 -3.56
C ALA A 51 -0.73 -10.48 -2.26
N LYS A 52 -0.29 -11.74 -2.25
CA LYS A 52 0.31 -12.36 -1.09
C LYS A 52 1.83 -12.30 -1.11
N THR A 53 2.43 -12.17 -2.29
CA THR A 53 3.87 -12.29 -2.50
C THR A 53 4.41 -11.12 -3.31
N VAL A 54 5.73 -10.92 -3.25
CA VAL A 54 6.42 -9.93 -4.08
C VAL A 54 6.22 -10.27 -5.55
N GLU A 55 6.38 -11.54 -5.92
CA GLU A 55 6.24 -11.96 -7.31
C GLU A 55 4.88 -11.61 -7.89
N ASN A 56 3.81 -11.97 -7.18
CA ASN A 56 2.46 -11.69 -7.66
C ASN A 56 2.18 -10.19 -7.69
N ALA A 57 2.65 -9.45 -6.69
CA ALA A 57 2.47 -8.01 -6.65
C ALA A 57 3.13 -7.33 -7.85
N ILE A 58 4.35 -7.72 -8.18
CA ILE A 58 5.08 -7.13 -9.31
C ILE A 58 4.38 -7.45 -10.63
N LYS A 59 3.86 -8.67 -10.79
CA LYS A 59 3.07 -9.01 -11.97
C LYS A 59 1.84 -8.11 -12.11
N MET A 60 1.14 -7.88 -11.02
CA MET A 60 -0.03 -7.00 -11.03
C MET A 60 0.33 -5.55 -11.34
N VAL A 61 1.44 -5.06 -10.80
CA VAL A 61 1.94 -3.71 -11.08
C VAL A 61 2.25 -3.55 -12.57
N LYS A 62 2.87 -4.54 -13.18
CA LYS A 62 3.20 -4.49 -14.61
C LYS A 62 1.96 -4.49 -15.50
N SER A 63 0.94 -5.26 -15.12
CA SER A 63 -0.28 -5.33 -15.93
C SER A 63 -1.18 -4.12 -15.74
N SER A 64 -1.24 -3.58 -14.53
CA SER A 64 -2.10 -2.44 -14.23
C SER A 64 -1.56 -1.70 -12.99
N PRO A 65 -0.72 -0.68 -13.18
CA PRO A 65 -0.12 0.06 -12.06
C PRO A 65 -1.19 0.70 -11.18
N PRO A 66 -1.11 0.52 -9.86
CA PRO A 66 -2.11 1.07 -8.95
C PRO A 66 -1.84 2.55 -8.65
N LYS A 67 -2.90 3.31 -8.39
CA LYS A 67 -2.79 4.68 -7.89
C LYS A 67 -2.41 4.69 -6.41
N PHE A 68 -2.93 3.73 -5.65
CA PHE A 68 -2.69 3.60 -4.22
C PHE A 68 -2.18 2.20 -3.90
N ALA A 69 -1.34 2.09 -2.88
CA ALA A 69 -0.85 0.80 -2.43
C ALA A 69 -0.61 0.75 -0.94
N LEU A 70 -0.96 -0.37 -0.33
CA LEU A 70 -0.59 -0.73 1.03
C LEU A 70 0.32 -1.94 0.92
N VAL A 71 1.57 -1.82 1.32
CA VAL A 71 2.57 -2.86 1.08
C VAL A 71 3.25 -3.26 2.38
N ASP A 72 3.15 -4.54 2.74
CA ASP A 72 3.87 -5.08 3.88
C ASP A 72 5.37 -5.10 3.56
N LEU A 73 6.17 -4.66 4.52
CA LEU A 73 7.61 -4.60 4.36
C LEU A 73 8.22 -5.99 4.22
N ARG A 74 7.73 -6.96 4.99
CA ARG A 74 8.23 -8.34 4.96
C ARG A 74 7.21 -9.27 4.35
N LEU A 75 7.61 -9.94 3.28
CA LEU A 75 6.79 -10.92 2.59
C LEU A 75 7.52 -12.25 2.53
N GLU A 76 6.80 -13.34 2.30
CA GLU A 76 7.38 -14.69 2.29
C GLU A 76 8.57 -14.82 1.33
N ASP A 77 8.49 -14.18 0.18
CA ASP A 77 9.48 -14.32 -0.89
C ASP A 77 10.38 -13.10 -1.05
N GLY A 78 10.35 -12.14 -0.11
CA GLY A 78 11.24 -11.00 -0.22
C GLY A 78 10.76 -9.76 0.51
N SER A 79 11.20 -8.63 0.02
CA SER A 79 10.93 -7.34 0.64
C SER A 79 9.86 -6.56 -0.12
N GLY A 80 8.95 -5.94 0.64
CA GLY A 80 7.99 -5.00 0.06
C GLY A 80 8.64 -3.80 -0.61
N LEU A 81 9.90 -3.50 -0.30
CA LEU A 81 10.64 -2.44 -0.99
C LEU A 81 10.73 -2.70 -2.49
N ASP A 82 10.85 -3.96 -2.89
CA ASP A 82 10.91 -4.29 -4.31
C ASP A 82 9.59 -3.95 -5.01
N VAL A 83 8.47 -4.13 -4.30
CA VAL A 83 7.16 -3.75 -4.82
C VAL A 83 7.06 -2.23 -4.96
N VAL A 84 7.52 -1.49 -3.96
CA VAL A 84 7.53 -0.01 -3.99
C VAL A 84 8.34 0.49 -5.17
N GLU A 85 9.53 -0.06 -5.37
CA GLU A 85 10.37 0.33 -6.50
C GLU A 85 9.71 0.02 -7.83
N ALA A 86 9.08 -1.14 -7.96
CA ALA A 86 8.38 -1.51 -9.18
C ALA A 86 7.24 -0.54 -9.50
N ILE A 87 6.48 -0.13 -8.48
CA ILE A 87 5.40 0.84 -8.67
C ILE A 87 5.97 2.18 -9.12
N ASN A 88 7.01 2.67 -8.45
CA ASN A 88 7.60 3.97 -8.76
C ASN A 88 8.19 4.05 -10.16
N LYS A 89 8.69 2.94 -10.69
CA LYS A 89 9.23 2.91 -12.04
C LYS A 89 8.17 3.18 -13.10
N VAL A 90 6.94 2.72 -12.86
CA VAL A 90 5.88 2.77 -13.88
C VAL A 90 4.82 3.82 -13.58
N LYS A 91 4.69 4.24 -12.33
CA LYS A 91 3.67 5.23 -11.93
C LYS A 91 4.18 6.06 -10.76
N LYS A 92 4.92 7.11 -11.08
CA LYS A 92 5.59 7.95 -10.06
C LYS A 92 4.63 8.70 -9.15
N ASP A 93 3.40 8.92 -9.57
CA ASP A 93 2.39 9.61 -8.77
C ASP A 93 1.57 8.68 -7.88
N SER A 94 1.91 7.39 -7.84
CA SER A 94 1.27 6.45 -6.92
C SER A 94 1.52 6.85 -5.48
N ARG A 95 0.51 6.66 -4.64
CA ARG A 95 0.59 6.94 -3.22
C ARG A 95 0.72 5.62 -2.47
N ILE A 96 1.86 5.41 -1.85
CA ILE A 96 2.23 4.13 -1.26
C ILE A 96 2.42 4.29 0.24
N VAL A 97 1.74 3.45 1.02
CA VAL A 97 1.93 3.37 2.47
C VAL A 97 2.52 1.99 2.78
N MET A 98 3.63 1.99 3.53
CA MET A 98 4.26 0.75 3.98
C MET A 98 3.64 0.29 5.28
N LEU A 99 3.41 -1.00 5.41
CA LEU A 99 3.03 -1.65 6.67
C LEU A 99 4.30 -2.28 7.26
N THR A 100 4.60 -1.99 8.52
CA THR A 100 5.83 -2.47 9.15
C THR A 100 5.50 -3.26 10.40
N GLY A 101 6.24 -4.33 10.64
CA GLY A 101 6.23 -5.02 11.91
C GLY A 101 7.07 -4.25 12.93
N TYR A 102 7.00 -4.72 14.17
CA TYR A 102 7.72 -4.13 15.28
C TYR A 102 9.23 -4.15 15.01
N GLY A 103 9.92 -3.06 15.25
CA GLY A 103 11.36 -2.99 15.15
C GLY A 103 11.92 -2.72 13.75
N ASN A 104 11.06 -2.49 12.76
CA ASN A 104 11.50 -2.27 11.38
C ASN A 104 11.53 -0.79 10.96
N LEU A 105 11.60 0.13 11.93
CA LEU A 105 11.57 1.56 11.63
C LEU A 105 12.68 2.02 10.67
N PRO A 106 13.96 1.61 10.84
CA PRO A 106 15.00 2.04 9.89
C PRO A 106 14.70 1.62 8.44
N THR A 107 14.15 0.43 8.26
CA THR A 107 13.80 -0.06 6.92
C THR A 107 12.58 0.68 6.36
N ALA A 108 11.63 1.04 7.22
CA ALA A 108 10.48 1.85 6.81
C ALA A 108 10.93 3.24 6.35
N VAL A 109 11.90 3.84 7.02
CA VAL A 109 12.47 5.12 6.59
C VAL A 109 13.12 4.98 5.21
N ALA A 110 13.83 3.89 4.97
CA ALA A 110 14.40 3.61 3.65
C ALA A 110 13.32 3.47 2.59
N ALA A 111 12.17 2.88 2.93
CA ALA A 111 11.04 2.75 2.02
C ALA A 111 10.48 4.12 1.60
N VAL A 112 10.38 5.05 2.54
CA VAL A 112 9.93 6.41 2.23
C VAL A 112 10.91 7.08 1.26
N LYS A 113 12.20 6.90 1.48
CA LYS A 113 13.22 7.41 0.57
C LYS A 113 13.15 6.77 -0.82
N ALA A 114 12.72 5.50 -0.89
CA ALA A 114 12.56 4.78 -2.16
C ALA A 114 11.27 5.14 -2.89
N GLY A 115 10.39 5.94 -2.29
CA GLY A 115 9.21 6.44 -2.96
C GLY A 115 7.88 6.21 -2.26
N ALA A 116 7.86 5.53 -1.10
CA ALA A 116 6.64 5.45 -0.30
C ALA A 116 6.36 6.81 0.32
N ILE A 117 5.08 7.17 0.47
CA ILE A 117 4.72 8.45 1.06
C ILE A 117 4.65 8.39 2.59
N ASP A 118 4.45 7.20 3.16
CA ASP A 118 4.34 7.04 4.60
C ASP A 118 4.51 5.57 4.98
N TYR A 119 4.51 5.31 6.27
CA TYR A 119 4.53 3.95 6.81
C TYR A 119 3.62 3.86 8.02
N MET A 120 3.18 2.64 8.35
CA MET A 120 2.38 2.36 9.53
C MET A 120 2.88 1.11 10.22
N ALA A 121 2.88 1.12 11.55
CA ALA A 121 3.22 -0.06 12.34
C ALA A 121 2.01 -0.98 12.44
N LYS A 122 2.24 -2.29 12.37
CA LYS A 122 1.21 -3.28 12.65
C LYS A 122 1.04 -3.44 14.17
N PRO A 123 -0.14 -3.77 14.67
CA PRO A 123 -1.40 -4.01 13.94
C PRO A 123 -2.05 -2.72 13.46
N VAL A 124 -2.87 -2.83 12.41
CA VAL A 124 -3.54 -1.70 11.79
C VAL A 124 -5.04 -1.81 11.99
N ASP A 125 -5.65 -0.72 12.46
CA ASP A 125 -7.10 -0.59 12.53
C ASP A 125 -7.61 -0.03 11.21
N ALA A 126 -8.32 -0.85 10.50
CA ALA A 126 -8.97 -0.45 9.27
C ALA A 126 -10.45 -0.10 9.53
#